data_cb0c53086559206e617bb0172130aa9a
#
_entry.id   cb0c53086559206e617bb0172130aa9a
#
_cell.length_a   1.000
_cell.length_b   1.000
_cell.length_c   1.000
_cell.angle_alpha   90.00
_cell.angle_beta   90.00
_cell.angle_gamma   90.00
#
_symmetry.space_group_name_H-M   'P 1'
#
loop_
_entity.id
_entity.type
_entity.pdbx_description
1 polymer ?
#
loop_
_entity_poly.entity_id
_entity_poly.type
_entity_poly.pdbx_seq_one_letter_code
_entity_poly.pdbx_strand_id
1 'polypeptide(L)'
;METKITVMDIVIENSNSVEAVSDIIHEYRQYVIGRMGLPYRLKGITIISIALEAMKDTVTEISRRISEIEGAGVRTYYLGTLQKPE
;
A
#
# COMPACT_ATOMS: atom_id res chain seq x y z
N MET A 1 -16.82 14.34 -6.18
CA MET A 1 -15.69 13.46 -6.50
C MET A 1 -15.80 12.22 -5.68
N GLU A 2 -15.60 11.11 -6.32
CA GLU A 2 -15.85 9.84 -5.70
C GLU A 2 -14.57 9.23 -5.17
N THR A 3 -14.56 8.82 -3.89
CA THR A 3 -13.42 8.10 -3.33
C THR A 3 -13.71 6.61 -3.38
N LYS A 4 -12.63 5.85 -3.29
CA LYS A 4 -12.69 4.39 -3.29
C LYS A 4 -11.99 3.87 -2.05
N ILE A 5 -12.60 2.88 -1.42
CA ILE A 5 -11.93 2.16 -0.34
C ILE A 5 -11.03 1.13 -1.01
N THR A 6 -9.76 1.17 -0.68
CA THR A 6 -8.74 0.40 -1.37
C THR A 6 -7.87 -0.30 -0.34
N VAL A 7 -7.49 -1.53 -0.63
CA VAL A 7 -6.46 -2.23 0.13
C VAL A 7 -5.21 -2.29 -0.74
N MET A 8 -4.10 -1.88 -0.18
CA MET A 8 -2.82 -1.88 -0.89
C MET A 8 -1.86 -2.75 -0.13
N ASP A 9 -1.37 -3.80 -0.78
CA ASP A 9 -0.39 -4.71 -0.20
C ASP A 9 0.96 -4.41 -0.81
N ILE A 10 1.95 -4.24 0.05
CA ILE A 10 3.30 -3.86 -0.35
C ILE A 10 4.25 -4.92 0.18
N VAL A 11 5.04 -5.52 -0.72
CA VAL A 11 6.07 -6.47 -0.32
C VAL A 11 7.42 -5.83 -0.57
N ILE A 12 8.23 -5.75 0.48
CA ILE A 12 9.53 -5.10 0.41
C ILE A 12 10.60 -6.16 0.62
N GLU A 13 11.40 -6.42 -0.43
CA GLU A 13 12.42 -7.45 -0.39
C GLU A 13 13.77 -6.91 0.06
N ASN A 14 13.89 -5.60 0.20
CA ASN A 14 15.12 -4.95 0.62
C ASN A 14 14.84 -4.18 1.91
N SER A 15 15.39 -4.65 3.02
CA SER A 15 15.10 -4.04 4.31
C SER A 15 15.50 -2.58 4.36
N ASN A 16 16.45 -2.16 3.54
CA ASN A 16 16.85 -0.75 3.49
C ASN A 16 15.77 0.14 2.89
N SER A 17 14.81 -0.45 2.20
CA SER A 17 13.76 0.32 1.53
C SER A 17 12.52 0.51 2.39
N VAL A 18 12.45 -0.13 3.56
CA VAL A 18 11.26 -0.05 4.40
C VAL A 18 10.98 1.37 4.82
N GLU A 19 12.02 2.10 5.21
CA GLU A 19 11.85 3.48 5.66
C GLU A 19 11.33 4.38 4.55
N ALA A 20 11.86 4.20 3.33
CA ALA A 20 11.43 5.01 2.20
C ALA A 20 9.95 4.77 1.89
N VAL A 21 9.51 3.51 1.94
CA VAL A 21 8.11 3.18 1.73
C VAL A 21 7.26 3.80 2.83
N SER A 22 7.71 3.67 4.08
CA SER A 22 6.96 4.22 5.21
C SER A 22 6.84 5.74 5.12
N ASP A 23 7.87 6.41 4.62
CA ASP A 23 7.83 7.87 4.45
C ASP A 23 6.76 8.26 3.44
N ILE A 24 6.64 7.52 2.35
CA ILE A 24 5.61 7.81 1.36
C ILE A 24 4.22 7.61 1.98
N ILE A 25 4.03 6.52 2.71
CA ILE A 25 2.74 6.27 3.36
C ILE A 25 2.41 7.40 4.31
N HIS A 26 3.41 7.90 5.03
CA HIS A 26 3.20 8.99 5.98
C HIS A 26 2.76 10.27 5.27
N GLU A 27 3.28 10.54 4.08
CA GLU A 27 2.85 11.72 3.33
C GLU A 27 1.36 11.68 2.99
N TYR A 28 0.80 10.49 2.83
CA TYR A 28 -0.60 10.31 2.47
C TYR A 28 -1.44 9.83 3.65
N ARG A 29 -0.96 10.05 4.86
CA ARG A 29 -1.60 9.48 6.05
C ARG A 29 -3.06 9.90 6.22
N GLN A 30 -3.41 11.05 5.66
CA GLN A 30 -4.78 11.54 5.79
C GLN A 30 -5.78 10.63 5.09
N TYR A 31 -5.31 9.81 4.15
CA TYR A 31 -6.18 8.89 3.44
C TYR A 31 -6.20 7.50 4.07
N VAL A 32 -5.29 7.23 5.00
CA VAL A 32 -5.11 5.88 5.53
C VAL A 32 -6.13 5.59 6.62
N ILE A 33 -6.87 4.49 6.44
CA ILE A 33 -7.84 4.02 7.44
C ILE A 33 -7.11 3.18 8.50
N GLY A 34 -6.15 2.37 8.06
CA GLY A 34 -5.38 1.55 8.98
C GLY A 34 -4.23 0.89 8.22
N ARG A 35 -3.27 0.38 8.98
CA ARG A 35 -2.14 -0.29 8.36
C ARG A 35 -1.63 -1.39 9.27
N MET A 36 -0.98 -2.38 8.65
CA MET A 36 -0.38 -3.49 9.36
C MET A 36 0.96 -3.80 8.70
N GLY A 37 1.99 -3.97 9.53
CA GLY A 37 3.31 -4.31 9.05
C GLY A 37 3.73 -5.67 9.59
N LEU A 38 4.27 -6.51 8.73
CA LEU A 38 4.66 -7.87 9.08
C LEU A 38 6.09 -8.13 8.58
N PRO A 39 7.10 -7.90 9.42
CA PRO A 39 8.46 -8.25 9.02
C PRO A 39 8.64 -9.77 9.09
N TYR A 40 9.24 -10.33 8.07
CA TYR A 40 9.53 -11.76 8.03
C TYR A 40 11.04 -11.93 7.90
N ARG A 41 11.69 -12.08 9.04
CA ARG A 41 13.14 -12.04 9.10
C ARG A 41 13.81 -13.19 8.38
N LEU A 42 13.18 -14.36 8.36
CA LEU A 42 13.78 -15.53 7.73
C LEU A 42 14.02 -15.32 6.24
N LYS A 43 13.19 -14.53 5.60
CA LYS A 43 13.31 -14.27 4.17
C LYS A 43 13.81 -12.86 3.88
N GLY A 44 14.02 -12.05 4.90
CA GLY A 44 14.47 -10.67 4.70
C GLY A 44 13.43 -9.79 4.03
N ILE A 45 12.15 -10.13 4.15
CA ILE A 45 11.09 -9.34 3.54
C ILE A 45 10.20 -8.72 4.59
N THR A 46 9.58 -7.61 4.21
CA THR A 46 8.58 -6.96 5.04
C THR A 46 7.32 -6.80 4.20
N ILE A 47 6.19 -7.12 4.79
CA ILE A 47 4.90 -6.96 4.14
C ILE A 47 4.17 -5.85 4.86
N ILE A 48 3.70 -4.85 4.11
CA ILE A 48 2.89 -3.77 4.67
C ILE A 48 1.55 -3.79 3.94
N SER A 49 0.48 -3.86 4.70
CA SER A 49 -0.87 -3.82 4.17
C SER A 49 -1.55 -2.57 4.69
N ILE A 50 -2.09 -1.75 3.80
CA ILE A 50 -2.79 -0.55 4.22
C ILE A 50 -4.17 -0.53 3.59
N ALA A 51 -5.12 -0.02 4.36
CA ALA A 51 -6.46 0.28 3.87
C ALA A 51 -6.58 1.79 3.81
N LEU A 52 -7.08 2.30 2.70
CA LEU A 52 -7.20 3.74 2.54
C LEU A 52 -8.44 4.08 1.75
N GLU A 53 -8.86 5.33 1.88
CA GLU A 53 -9.95 5.85 1.09
C GLU A 53 -9.49 7.10 0.40
N ALA A 54 -9.46 7.08 -0.94
CA ALA A 54 -8.96 8.17 -1.73
C ALA A 54 -9.53 8.07 -3.14
N MET A 55 -9.36 9.15 -3.89
CA MET A 55 -9.74 9.09 -5.30
C MET A 55 -8.78 8.16 -6.02
N LYS A 56 -9.28 7.57 -7.10
CA LYS A 56 -8.50 6.58 -7.85
C LYS A 56 -7.16 7.15 -8.31
N ASP A 57 -7.14 8.42 -8.71
CA ASP A 57 -5.90 9.04 -9.16
C ASP A 57 -4.89 9.11 -8.04
N THR A 58 -5.33 9.39 -6.82
CA THR A 58 -4.45 9.44 -5.67
C THR A 58 -3.89 8.06 -5.36
N VAL A 59 -4.74 7.04 -5.41
CA VAL A 59 -4.29 5.67 -5.18
C VAL A 59 -3.23 5.27 -6.21
N THR A 60 -3.47 5.61 -7.46
CA THR A 60 -2.52 5.30 -8.53
C THR A 60 -1.19 5.99 -8.29
N GLU A 61 -1.23 7.24 -7.85
CA GLU A 61 0.00 7.98 -7.57
C GLU A 61 0.80 7.35 -6.44
N ILE A 62 0.11 6.96 -5.37
CA ILE A 62 0.79 6.32 -4.23
C ILE A 62 1.42 5.03 -4.69
N SER A 63 0.66 4.22 -5.42
CA SER A 63 1.15 2.93 -5.89
C SER A 63 2.38 3.10 -6.79
N ARG A 64 2.34 4.09 -7.68
CA ARG A 64 3.47 4.35 -8.57
C ARG A 64 4.71 4.74 -7.79
N ARG A 65 4.55 5.66 -6.84
CA ARG A 65 5.70 6.13 -6.07
C ARG A 65 6.34 5.02 -5.28
N ILE A 66 5.52 4.15 -4.67
CA ILE A 66 6.06 3.04 -3.89
C ILE A 66 6.73 2.02 -4.81
N SER A 67 6.13 1.74 -5.96
CA SER A 67 6.68 0.73 -6.85
C SER A 67 7.99 1.16 -7.48
N GLU A 68 8.32 2.45 -7.45
CA GLU A 68 9.60 2.93 -7.94
C GLU A 68 10.74 2.70 -6.96
N ILE A 69 10.43 2.30 -5.73
CA ILE A 69 11.45 2.02 -4.74
C ILE A 69 11.99 0.62 -4.99
N GLU A 70 13.31 0.52 -4.98
CA GLU A 70 13.96 -0.76 -5.27
C GLU A 70 13.55 -1.81 -4.27
N GLY A 71 13.13 -2.97 -4.77
CA GLY A 71 12.74 -4.08 -3.92
C GLY A 71 11.31 -4.03 -3.42
N ALA A 72 10.53 -3.03 -3.85
CA ALA A 72 9.14 -2.91 -3.40
C ALA A 72 8.19 -3.28 -4.52
N GLY A 73 7.25 -4.16 -4.20
CA GLY A 73 6.16 -4.52 -5.11
C GLY A 73 4.83 -4.13 -4.48
N VAL A 74 3.88 -3.70 -5.30
CA VAL A 74 2.61 -3.19 -4.83
C VAL A 74 1.46 -3.85 -5.56
N ARG A 75 0.42 -4.19 -4.81
CA ARG A 75 -0.86 -4.62 -5.37
C ARG A 75 -1.97 -3.84 -4.73
N THR A 76 -2.95 -3.44 -5.54
CA THR A 76 -4.09 -2.69 -5.01
C THR A 76 -5.38 -3.43 -5.34
N TYR A 77 -6.30 -3.41 -4.40
CA TYR A 77 -7.61 -4.04 -4.53
C TYR A 77 -8.67 -3.02 -4.15
N TYR A 78 -9.54 -2.69 -5.08
CA TYR A 78 -10.64 -1.77 -4.81
C TYR A 78 -11.82 -2.55 -4.24
N LEU A 79 -12.52 -1.94 -3.30
CA LEU A 79 -13.64 -2.62 -2.67
C LEU A 79 -14.64 -3.14 -3.68
N GLY A 80 -14.86 -2.39 -4.74
CA GLY A 80 -15.81 -2.81 -5.75
C GLY A 80 -15.44 -4.13 -6.43
N THR A 81 -14.14 -4.44 -6.52
CA THR A 81 -13.72 -5.67 -7.15
C THR A 81 -13.88 -6.87 -6.23
N LEU A 82 -14.10 -6.62 -4.95
CA LEU A 82 -14.29 -7.68 -3.96
C LEU A 82 -15.76 -7.82 -3.58
N GLN A 83 -16.63 -7.16 -4.31
CA GLN A 83 -18.04 -7.16 -3.98
C GLN A 83 -18.62 -8.56 -4.09
N LYS A 84 -19.40 -8.92 -3.09
CA LYS A 84 -20.02 -10.23 -3.06
C LYS A 84 -21.29 -10.23 -3.90
N PRO A 85 -21.60 -11.36 -4.51
CA PRO A 85 -22.89 -11.48 -5.22
C PRO A 85 -24.03 -11.42 -4.21
N GLU A 86 -25.15 -10.93 -4.66
CA GLU A 86 -26.35 -10.85 -3.82
C GLU A 86 -27.02 -12.18 -3.60
#